data_253246068c63098bf13042d63cee39ec
#
_entry.id   253246068c63098bf13042d63cee39ec
#
_cell.length_a   1.000
_cell.length_b   1.000
_cell.length_c   1.000
_cell.angle_alpha   90.00
_cell.angle_beta   90.00
_cell.angle_gamma   90.00
#
_symmetry.space_group_name_H-M   'P 1'
#
loop_
_entity.id
_entity.type
_entity.pdbx_description
1 polymer ?
#
loop_
_entity_poly.entity_id
_entity_poly.type
_entity_poly.pdbx_seq_one_letter_code
_entity_poly.pdbx_strand_id
1 'polypeptide(L)'
;MALIAFVGDTHYRFYEMYAALAAWQLRTGNLLDAIIHVGDFGVDKFNPQWAHLWERDKQVPIETYVNMGNHENHESIKKWQAEPNRIARLHLLPDGGVTDIAGVKVASVWGNYSPRSWMNPDIVKCARNHSVPGSLKALHIYRPHVLELLRYDGPVDVLVTHDCSTAVVPWKFAGKPVPEGLRAVLGLDHDETVPPGCPGFTQLLNKFKPTYHFYGHMHLKDVQEREGTKVICLNAFDFNQNEAVEIVAFK
;
A
#
# COMPACT_ATOMS: atom_id res chain seq x y z
N MET A 1 21.59 -1.50 -11.88
CA MET A 1 21.22 -1.90 -10.51
C MET A 1 20.38 -0.77 -9.95
N ALA A 2 19.11 -1.01 -9.67
CA ALA A 2 18.21 0.00 -9.11
C ALA A 2 18.19 -0.11 -7.58
N LEU A 3 18.25 1.01 -6.88
CA LEU A 3 18.17 1.09 -5.42
C LEU A 3 16.85 1.73 -5.01
N ILE A 4 15.93 0.94 -4.50
CA ILE A 4 14.55 1.35 -4.20
C ILE A 4 14.28 1.26 -2.70
N ALA A 5 13.73 2.31 -2.13
CA ALA A 5 13.22 2.30 -0.75
C ALA A 5 11.72 1.97 -0.74
N PHE A 6 11.34 0.95 0.02
CA PHE A 6 9.95 0.63 0.32
C PHE A 6 9.60 1.21 1.69
N VAL A 7 8.49 1.94 1.77
CA VAL A 7 8.11 2.68 2.98
C VAL A 7 6.69 2.31 3.39
N GLY A 8 6.52 1.98 4.67
CA GLY A 8 5.24 1.74 5.32
C GLY A 8 4.46 3.03 5.60
N ASP A 9 3.37 2.85 6.31
CA ASP A 9 2.38 3.86 6.63
C ASP A 9 2.99 5.12 7.25
N THR A 10 2.99 6.24 6.54
CA THR A 10 3.53 7.51 7.07
C THR A 10 2.52 8.31 7.87
N HIS A 11 1.24 8.02 7.74
CA HIS A 11 0.15 8.71 8.45
C HIS A 11 0.35 10.22 8.50
N TYR A 12 0.43 10.84 7.32
CA TYR A 12 0.60 12.29 7.15
C TYR A 12 2.03 12.85 7.36
N ARG A 13 3.04 12.02 7.68
CA ARG A 13 4.42 12.45 7.98
C ARG A 13 5.39 12.21 6.83
N PHE A 14 4.98 12.46 5.60
CA PHE A 14 5.85 12.17 4.45
C PHE A 14 7.05 13.14 4.32
N TYR A 15 7.00 14.36 4.87
CA TYR A 15 8.19 15.22 4.90
C TYR A 15 9.27 14.65 5.82
N GLU A 16 8.89 14.10 6.96
CA GLU A 16 9.82 13.40 7.86
C GLU A 16 10.40 12.14 7.20
N MET A 17 9.60 11.42 6.40
CA MET A 17 10.07 10.31 5.58
C MET A 17 11.17 10.77 4.60
N TYR A 18 10.92 11.84 3.84
CA TYR A 18 11.93 12.36 2.92
C TYR A 18 13.20 12.83 3.64
N ALA A 19 13.08 13.47 4.79
CA ALA A 19 14.23 13.89 5.60
C ALA A 19 15.06 12.69 6.08
N ALA A 20 14.39 11.62 6.54
CA ALA A 20 15.07 10.40 6.97
C ALA A 20 15.81 9.70 5.82
N LEU A 21 15.19 9.60 4.64
CA LEU A 21 15.80 9.00 3.46
C LEU A 21 16.95 9.86 2.90
N ALA A 22 16.82 11.19 2.93
CA ALA A 22 17.91 12.08 2.57
C ALA A 22 19.11 11.93 3.52
N ALA A 23 18.87 11.84 4.83
CA ALA A 23 19.91 11.58 5.82
C ALA A 23 20.59 10.22 5.60
N TRP A 24 19.80 9.19 5.20
CA TRP A 24 20.36 7.88 4.84
C TRP A 24 21.28 7.97 3.61
N GLN A 25 20.87 8.67 2.54
CA GLN A 25 21.69 8.87 1.34
C GLN A 25 23.00 9.60 1.68
N LEU A 26 22.92 10.65 2.48
CA LEU A 26 24.12 11.39 2.91
C LEU A 26 25.07 10.51 3.72
N ARG A 27 24.56 9.68 4.63
CA ARG A 27 25.37 8.81 5.49
C ARG A 27 26.04 7.67 4.72
N THR A 28 25.35 7.12 3.72
CA THR A 28 25.82 5.93 2.99
C THR A 28 26.55 6.27 1.69
N GLY A 29 26.38 7.50 1.16
CA GLY A 29 26.85 7.89 -0.16
C GLY A 29 26.07 7.26 -1.32
N ASN A 30 25.00 6.49 -1.05
CA ASN A 30 24.16 5.88 -2.07
C ASN A 30 22.97 6.78 -2.39
N LEU A 31 22.58 6.82 -3.67
CA LEU A 31 21.39 7.53 -4.12
C LEU A 31 20.27 6.55 -4.40
N LEU A 32 19.06 6.89 -3.95
CA LEU A 32 17.86 6.12 -4.26
C LEU A 32 17.35 6.48 -5.67
N ASP A 33 17.06 5.48 -6.47
CA ASP A 33 16.41 5.66 -7.76
C ASP A 33 14.92 5.94 -7.61
N ALA A 34 14.28 5.33 -6.59
CA ALA A 34 12.87 5.55 -6.29
C ALA A 34 12.51 5.23 -4.83
N ILE A 35 11.37 5.78 -4.41
CA ILE A 35 10.63 5.39 -3.22
C ILE A 35 9.32 4.75 -3.66
N ILE A 36 8.95 3.62 -3.05
CA ILE A 36 7.64 2.99 -3.20
C ILE A 36 6.96 2.97 -1.83
N HIS A 37 5.86 3.67 -1.71
CA HIS A 37 5.06 3.75 -0.48
C HIS A 37 3.92 2.73 -0.54
N VAL A 38 3.76 1.91 0.49
CA VAL A 38 2.83 0.77 0.47
C VAL A 38 1.38 1.10 0.91
N GLY A 39 1.08 2.37 1.17
CA GLY A 39 -0.26 2.86 1.55
C GLY A 39 -0.26 3.69 2.83
N ASP A 40 -1.37 4.38 3.10
CA ASP A 40 -1.50 5.33 4.20
C ASP A 40 -0.44 6.45 4.17
N PHE A 41 -0.21 6.98 2.97
CA PHE A 41 0.69 8.11 2.72
C PHE A 41 0.16 9.41 3.31
N GLY A 42 -1.16 9.55 3.33
CA GLY A 42 -1.81 10.75 3.84
C GLY A 42 -2.32 11.68 2.74
N VAL A 43 -2.82 11.12 1.65
CA VAL A 43 -3.51 11.86 0.59
C VAL A 43 -4.87 12.31 1.07
N ASP A 44 -4.88 13.42 1.83
CA ASP A 44 -6.10 13.97 2.42
C ASP A 44 -6.06 15.50 2.39
N LYS A 45 -7.17 16.13 1.96
CA LYS A 45 -7.33 17.59 1.96
C LYS A 45 -7.20 18.22 3.37
N PHE A 46 -7.44 17.45 4.41
CA PHE A 46 -7.28 17.89 5.81
C PHE A 46 -5.85 17.67 6.35
N ASN A 47 -4.99 16.99 5.61
CA ASN A 47 -3.58 16.86 5.95
C ASN A 47 -2.84 18.14 5.55
N PRO A 48 -2.27 18.90 6.53
CA PRO A 48 -1.55 20.14 6.22
C PRO A 48 -0.34 19.94 5.30
N GLN A 49 0.39 18.81 5.43
CA GLN A 49 1.52 18.49 4.58
C GLN A 49 1.06 18.23 3.14
N TRP A 50 -0.03 17.47 2.95
CA TRP A 50 -0.60 17.23 1.63
C TRP A 50 -1.10 18.52 0.98
N ALA A 51 -1.85 19.33 1.72
CA ALA A 51 -2.35 20.61 1.23
C ALA A 51 -1.20 21.54 0.80
N HIS A 52 -0.13 21.60 1.61
CA HIS A 52 1.04 22.41 1.29
C HIS A 52 1.77 21.88 0.03
N LEU A 53 2.00 20.57 -0.07
CA LEU A 53 2.62 19.94 -1.23
C LEU A 53 1.80 20.19 -2.50
N TRP A 54 0.47 20.02 -2.40
CA TRP A 54 -0.45 20.18 -3.52
C TRP A 54 -0.52 21.61 -4.06
N GLU A 55 -0.56 22.59 -3.16
CA GLU A 55 -0.79 23.98 -3.55
C GLU A 55 0.51 24.79 -3.77
N ARG A 56 1.56 24.48 -3.03
CA ARG A 56 2.78 25.30 -3.00
C ARG A 56 4.01 24.60 -3.56
N ASP A 57 4.44 23.50 -2.95
CA ASP A 57 5.73 22.89 -3.30
C ASP A 57 5.70 22.24 -4.69
N LYS A 58 4.64 21.51 -5.00
CA LYS A 58 4.39 20.84 -6.29
C LYS A 58 5.53 19.93 -6.76
N GLN A 59 6.40 19.52 -5.87
CA GLN A 59 7.47 18.58 -6.15
C GLN A 59 7.94 17.86 -4.88
N VAL A 60 8.45 16.65 -5.07
CA VAL A 60 9.14 15.88 -4.04
C VAL A 60 10.60 15.64 -4.43
N PRO A 61 11.52 15.39 -3.47
CA PRO A 61 12.96 15.34 -3.75
C PRO A 61 13.39 14.10 -4.53
N ILE A 62 12.68 13.00 -4.42
CA ILE A 62 13.00 11.68 -5.01
C ILE A 62 11.78 11.17 -5.76
N GLU A 63 11.97 10.46 -6.87
CA GLU A 63 10.89 9.76 -7.57
C GLU A 63 10.14 8.88 -6.60
N THR A 64 8.87 9.18 -6.36
CA THR A 64 8.06 8.54 -5.34
C THR A 64 6.78 7.98 -5.96
N TYR A 65 6.55 6.70 -5.75
CA TYR A 65 5.38 5.96 -6.23
C TYR A 65 4.52 5.55 -5.05
N VAL A 66 3.27 5.95 -5.04
CA VAL A 66 2.38 5.79 -3.87
C VAL A 66 1.28 4.78 -4.19
N ASN A 67 1.26 3.69 -3.45
CA ASN A 67 0.08 2.84 -3.32
C ASN A 67 -0.89 3.48 -2.32
N MET A 68 -2.21 3.28 -2.51
CA MET A 68 -3.20 3.81 -1.58
C MET A 68 -3.54 2.80 -0.49
N GLY A 69 -3.56 3.25 0.76
CA GLY A 69 -4.05 2.50 1.90
C GLY A 69 -5.52 2.76 2.18
N ASN A 70 -5.96 2.59 3.41
CA ASN A 70 -7.36 2.78 3.79
C ASN A 70 -7.66 4.16 4.40
N HIS A 71 -6.65 4.94 4.73
CA HIS A 71 -6.79 6.28 5.32
C HIS A 71 -6.82 7.42 4.31
N GLU A 72 -6.59 7.17 3.03
CA GLU A 72 -6.64 8.19 1.99
C GLU A 72 -8.04 8.73 1.72
N ASN A 73 -8.11 10.01 1.43
CA ASN A 73 -9.36 10.68 1.10
C ASN A 73 -9.72 10.50 -0.39
N HIS A 74 -10.90 9.93 -0.67
CA HIS A 74 -11.36 9.66 -2.04
C HIS A 74 -11.43 10.89 -2.95
N GLU A 75 -11.82 12.06 -2.41
CA GLU A 75 -11.87 13.30 -3.21
C GLU A 75 -10.47 13.76 -3.58
N SER A 76 -9.52 13.66 -2.65
CA SER A 76 -8.13 14.01 -2.89
C SER A 76 -7.47 13.08 -3.91
N ILE A 77 -7.78 11.77 -3.86
CA ILE A 77 -7.33 10.79 -4.86
C ILE A 77 -7.89 11.15 -6.24
N LYS A 78 -9.18 11.42 -6.36
CA LYS A 78 -9.80 11.81 -7.64
C LYS A 78 -9.18 13.08 -8.21
N LYS A 79 -8.92 14.07 -7.35
CA LYS A 79 -8.25 15.30 -7.77
C LYS A 79 -6.85 15.00 -8.30
N TRP A 80 -6.10 14.13 -7.63
CA TRP A 80 -4.79 13.71 -8.11
C TRP A 80 -4.86 12.94 -9.42
N GLN A 81 -5.81 12.01 -9.58
CA GLN A 81 -6.03 11.28 -10.82
C GLN A 81 -6.38 12.21 -12.01
N ALA A 82 -7.10 13.30 -11.75
CA ALA A 82 -7.43 14.31 -12.76
C ALA A 82 -6.22 15.20 -13.13
N GLU A 83 -5.28 15.38 -12.21
CA GLU A 83 -4.07 16.18 -12.39
C GLU A 83 -2.81 15.36 -12.00
N PRO A 84 -2.49 14.26 -12.71
CA PRO A 84 -1.46 13.29 -12.28
C PRO A 84 -0.05 13.87 -12.23
N ASN A 85 0.22 14.93 -13.00
CA ASN A 85 1.51 15.60 -13.06
C ASN A 85 1.57 16.89 -12.20
N ARG A 86 0.58 17.10 -11.32
CA ARG A 86 0.49 18.29 -10.48
C ARG A 86 1.68 18.43 -9.54
N ILE A 87 2.17 17.32 -9.04
CA ILE A 87 3.34 17.26 -8.14
C ILE A 87 4.44 16.51 -8.89
N ALA A 88 5.54 17.20 -9.19
CA ALA A 88 6.65 16.61 -9.90
C ALA A 88 7.29 15.48 -9.06
N ARG A 89 7.64 14.37 -9.69
CA ARG A 89 8.26 13.17 -9.10
C ARG A 89 7.36 12.43 -8.11
N LEU A 90 6.07 12.74 -8.06
CA LEU A 90 5.11 12.01 -7.24
C LEU A 90 4.09 11.33 -8.14
N HIS A 91 4.05 10.01 -8.09
CA HIS A 91 3.27 9.17 -8.98
C HIS A 91 2.31 8.30 -8.19
N LEU A 92 1.10 8.20 -8.69
CA LEU A 92 0.11 7.27 -8.17
C LEU A 92 0.31 5.92 -8.86
N LEU A 93 0.54 4.86 -8.09
CA LEU A 93 0.54 3.49 -8.62
C LEU A 93 -0.87 3.12 -9.10
N PRO A 94 -1.00 2.39 -10.21
CA PRO A 94 -2.31 1.95 -10.68
C PRO A 94 -2.95 0.94 -9.73
N ASP A 95 -4.26 1.03 -9.52
CA ASP A 95 -4.99 0.00 -8.76
C ASP A 95 -5.29 -1.20 -9.66
N GLY A 96 -4.61 -2.31 -9.42
CA GLY A 96 -4.70 -3.52 -10.22
C GLY A 96 -3.87 -3.50 -11.51
N GLY A 97 -2.75 -2.78 -11.51
CA GLY A 97 -1.85 -2.68 -12.65
C GLY A 97 -0.39 -2.98 -12.34
N VAL A 98 0.44 -2.91 -13.37
CA VAL A 98 1.89 -3.11 -13.30
C VAL A 98 2.59 -1.85 -13.83
N THR A 99 3.59 -1.38 -13.10
CA THR A 99 4.42 -0.23 -13.46
C THR A 99 5.88 -0.64 -13.53
N ASP A 100 6.61 -0.13 -14.52
CA ASP A 100 8.06 -0.24 -14.57
C ASP A 100 8.68 0.91 -13.77
N ILE A 101 9.42 0.59 -12.72
CA ILE A 101 10.10 1.56 -11.86
C ILE A 101 11.59 1.24 -11.86
N ALA A 102 12.38 2.05 -12.55
CA ALA A 102 13.82 1.84 -12.70
C ALA A 102 14.19 0.43 -13.18
N GLY A 103 13.38 -0.17 -14.08
CA GLY A 103 13.57 -1.51 -14.61
C GLY A 103 12.97 -2.64 -13.78
N VAL A 104 12.33 -2.33 -12.65
CA VAL A 104 11.64 -3.30 -11.77
C VAL A 104 10.14 -3.29 -12.06
N LYS A 105 9.55 -4.46 -12.33
CA LYS A 105 8.11 -4.61 -12.60
C LYS A 105 7.34 -4.72 -11.28
N VAL A 106 6.61 -3.66 -10.95
CA VAL A 106 5.87 -3.51 -9.69
C VAL A 106 4.38 -3.64 -9.96
N ALA A 107 3.76 -4.68 -9.45
CA ALA A 107 2.31 -4.83 -9.41
C ALA A 107 1.75 -4.18 -8.14
N SER A 108 0.61 -3.51 -8.23
CA SER A 108 0.02 -2.79 -7.10
C SER A 108 -1.49 -2.98 -7.00
N VAL A 109 -1.99 -3.04 -5.76
CA VAL A 109 -3.42 -3.06 -5.42
C VAL A 109 -3.68 -2.18 -4.21
N TRP A 110 -4.71 -1.33 -4.29
CA TRP A 110 -5.06 -0.35 -3.28
C TRP A 110 -5.99 -0.89 -2.19
N GLY A 111 -5.86 -0.30 -0.99
CA GLY A 111 -6.82 -0.43 0.08
C GLY A 111 -6.62 -1.65 0.98
N ASN A 112 -7.51 -1.78 1.96
CA ASN A 112 -7.54 -2.91 2.88
C ASN A 112 -8.67 -3.90 2.56
N TYR A 113 -8.54 -5.12 3.06
CA TYR A 113 -9.53 -6.16 2.87
C TYR A 113 -10.75 -5.95 3.78
N SER A 114 -11.92 -6.09 3.18
CA SER A 114 -13.20 -6.19 3.87
C SER A 114 -14.01 -7.31 3.22
N PRO A 115 -14.39 -8.37 3.94
CA PRO A 115 -15.17 -9.47 3.37
C PRO A 115 -16.45 -8.99 2.68
N ARG A 116 -17.18 -8.07 3.29
CA ARG A 116 -18.40 -7.48 2.73
C ARG A 116 -18.14 -6.77 1.39
N SER A 117 -17.09 -5.96 1.34
CA SER A 117 -16.72 -5.22 0.13
C SER A 117 -16.15 -6.13 -0.95
N TRP A 118 -15.43 -7.18 -0.55
CA TRP A 118 -14.91 -8.19 -1.47
C TRP A 118 -16.01 -9.01 -2.14
N MET A 119 -17.03 -9.40 -1.37
CA MET A 119 -18.18 -10.16 -1.89
C MET A 119 -19.15 -9.28 -2.69
N ASN A 120 -19.18 -7.97 -2.42
CA ASN A 120 -20.03 -7.03 -3.14
C ASN A 120 -19.21 -5.82 -3.63
N PRO A 121 -18.51 -5.95 -4.78
CA PRO A 121 -17.64 -4.89 -5.31
C PRO A 121 -18.38 -3.60 -5.69
N ASP A 122 -19.70 -3.63 -5.91
CA ASP A 122 -20.48 -2.42 -6.20
C ASP A 122 -20.50 -1.46 -5.02
N ILE A 123 -20.40 -1.96 -3.79
CA ILE A 123 -20.24 -1.11 -2.59
C ILE A 123 -18.96 -0.29 -2.70
N VAL A 124 -17.84 -0.90 -3.09
CA VAL A 124 -16.55 -0.20 -3.28
C VAL A 124 -16.63 0.81 -4.40
N LYS A 125 -17.24 0.42 -5.54
CA LYS A 125 -17.44 1.29 -6.69
C LYS A 125 -18.29 2.51 -6.32
N CYS A 126 -19.35 2.30 -5.55
CA CYS A 126 -20.22 3.37 -5.06
C CYS A 126 -19.44 4.31 -4.10
N ALA A 127 -18.71 3.75 -3.13
CA ALA A 127 -17.91 4.52 -2.19
C ALA A 127 -16.82 5.36 -2.89
N ARG A 128 -16.17 4.81 -3.92
CA ARG A 128 -15.17 5.52 -4.71
C ARG A 128 -15.76 6.63 -5.60
N ASN A 129 -17.02 6.52 -6.00
CA ASN A 129 -17.69 7.48 -6.89
C ASN A 129 -18.49 8.55 -6.16
N HIS A 130 -18.91 8.30 -4.94
CA HIS A 130 -19.77 9.20 -4.17
C HIS A 130 -19.15 9.48 -2.79
N SER A 131 -19.37 10.69 -2.27
CA SER A 131 -19.04 11.02 -0.88
C SER A 131 -20.00 10.29 0.04
N VAL A 132 -19.58 9.17 0.61
CA VAL A 132 -20.41 8.35 1.50
C VAL A 132 -20.07 8.66 2.97
N PRO A 133 -21.06 8.86 3.85
CA PRO A 133 -20.81 9.05 5.27
C PRO A 133 -20.43 7.75 5.99
N GLY A 134 -19.57 7.82 7.02
CA GLY A 134 -19.33 6.73 7.97
C GLY A 134 -18.28 5.70 7.56
N SER A 135 -18.49 4.44 7.92
CA SER A 135 -17.53 3.32 7.76
C SER A 135 -17.14 2.97 6.32
N LEU A 136 -17.85 3.52 5.33
CA LEU A 136 -17.51 3.38 3.91
C LEU A 136 -16.46 4.41 3.43
N LYS A 137 -15.91 5.23 4.34
CA LYS A 137 -14.83 6.18 4.00
C LYS A 137 -13.50 5.48 3.77
N ALA A 138 -13.29 4.31 4.35
CA ALA A 138 -12.07 3.55 4.14
C ALA A 138 -11.97 3.05 2.69
N LEU A 139 -10.77 3.16 2.12
CA LEU A 139 -10.50 2.65 0.80
C LEU A 139 -10.34 1.12 0.86
N HIS A 140 -11.37 0.40 0.44
CA HIS A 140 -11.33 -1.06 0.40
C HIS A 140 -10.82 -1.57 -0.95
N ILE A 141 -10.25 -2.78 -0.93
CA ILE A 141 -9.82 -3.51 -2.13
C ILE A 141 -11.00 -3.69 -3.08
N TYR A 142 -10.80 -3.28 -4.33
CA TYR A 142 -11.78 -3.48 -5.40
C TYR A 142 -11.47 -4.78 -6.14
N ARG A 143 -12.23 -5.84 -5.85
CA ARG A 143 -12.02 -7.18 -6.39
C ARG A 143 -11.82 -7.24 -7.91
N PRO A 144 -12.56 -6.49 -8.76
CA PRO A 144 -12.33 -6.49 -10.20
C PRO A 144 -10.90 -6.12 -10.61
N HIS A 145 -10.23 -5.20 -9.90
CA HIS A 145 -8.83 -4.84 -10.20
C HIS A 145 -7.87 -5.99 -9.88
N VAL A 146 -8.12 -6.76 -8.81
CA VAL A 146 -7.35 -7.98 -8.53
C VAL A 146 -7.55 -9.02 -9.63
N LEU A 147 -8.80 -9.18 -10.12
CA LEU A 147 -9.11 -10.12 -11.20
C LEU A 147 -8.48 -9.67 -12.54
N GLU A 148 -8.40 -8.36 -12.79
CA GLU A 148 -7.72 -7.80 -13.96
C GLU A 148 -6.22 -8.08 -13.88
N LEU A 149 -5.58 -7.83 -12.74
CA LEU A 149 -4.18 -8.14 -12.52
C LEU A 149 -3.89 -9.65 -12.65
N LEU A 150 -4.83 -10.52 -12.25
CA LEU A 150 -4.73 -11.97 -12.48
C LEU A 150 -4.77 -12.36 -13.98
N ARG A 151 -5.18 -11.48 -14.88
CA ARG A 151 -5.13 -11.72 -16.34
C ARG A 151 -3.84 -11.20 -16.97
N TYR A 152 -3.04 -10.43 -16.25
CA TYR A 152 -1.75 -9.95 -16.75
C TYR A 152 -0.77 -11.10 -16.87
N ASP A 153 -0.16 -11.27 -18.05
CA ASP A 153 0.74 -12.42 -18.36
C ASP A 153 2.23 -12.04 -18.36
N GLY A 154 2.56 -10.76 -18.09
CA GLY A 154 3.94 -10.32 -18.00
C GLY A 154 4.59 -10.65 -16.65
N PRO A 155 5.91 -10.43 -16.54
CA PRO A 155 6.65 -10.62 -15.29
C PRO A 155 6.26 -9.61 -14.23
N VAL A 156 6.36 -10.00 -12.96
CA VAL A 156 6.21 -9.15 -11.78
C VAL A 156 7.35 -9.48 -10.82
N ASP A 157 8.20 -8.47 -10.57
CA ASP A 157 9.34 -8.61 -9.66
C ASP A 157 8.93 -8.32 -8.21
N VAL A 158 8.01 -7.38 -8.05
CA VAL A 158 7.52 -6.91 -6.75
C VAL A 158 5.99 -6.79 -6.76
N LEU A 159 5.34 -7.33 -5.73
CA LEU A 159 3.94 -7.05 -5.41
C LEU A 159 3.89 -6.03 -4.28
N VAL A 160 3.12 -4.96 -4.47
CA VAL A 160 2.85 -3.93 -3.45
C VAL A 160 1.36 -3.92 -3.16
N THR A 161 1.00 -4.13 -1.92
CA THR A 161 -0.37 -4.01 -1.43
C THR A 161 -0.38 -3.18 -0.15
N HIS A 162 -1.54 -2.73 0.33
CA HIS A 162 -1.58 -2.12 1.65
C HIS A 162 -1.84 -3.16 2.74
N ASP A 163 -2.71 -4.12 2.47
CA ASP A 163 -3.05 -5.20 3.40
C ASP A 163 -2.30 -6.51 3.07
N CYS A 164 -2.29 -7.46 4.00
CA CYS A 164 -1.63 -8.76 3.84
C CYS A 164 -2.45 -9.75 2.98
N SER A 165 -1.81 -10.84 2.57
CA SER A 165 -2.50 -12.01 2.01
C SER A 165 -2.98 -12.94 3.11
N THR A 166 -4.05 -13.73 2.87
CA THR A 166 -4.49 -14.78 3.82
C THR A 166 -3.47 -15.88 4.02
N ALA A 167 -2.53 -16.04 3.10
CA ALA A 167 -1.50 -17.09 3.16
C ALA A 167 -0.25 -16.68 3.95
N VAL A 168 -0.04 -15.37 4.13
CA VAL A 168 1.11 -14.82 4.85
C VAL A 168 0.60 -13.70 5.76
N VAL A 169 0.17 -14.12 6.94
CA VAL A 169 -0.36 -13.23 7.98
C VAL A 169 0.76 -12.97 8.99
N PRO A 170 0.97 -11.72 9.43
CA PRO A 170 1.97 -11.43 10.45
C PRO A 170 1.77 -12.27 11.71
N TRP A 171 2.86 -12.74 12.31
CA TRP A 171 2.86 -13.65 13.47
C TRP A 171 1.95 -13.18 14.61
N LYS A 172 1.82 -11.87 14.81
CA LYS A 172 0.99 -11.26 15.86
C LYS A 172 -0.49 -11.58 15.68
N PHE A 173 -0.94 -11.80 14.44
CA PHE A 173 -2.35 -12.05 14.10
C PHE A 173 -2.61 -13.50 13.68
N ALA A 174 -1.57 -14.27 13.40
CA ALA A 174 -1.69 -15.65 12.96
C ALA A 174 -2.39 -16.52 14.03
N GLY A 175 -3.44 -17.23 13.62
CA GLY A 175 -4.20 -18.13 14.48
C GLY A 175 -5.03 -17.46 15.58
N LYS A 176 -5.12 -16.12 15.60
CA LYS A 176 -5.95 -15.38 16.56
C LYS A 176 -7.35 -15.13 15.98
N PRO A 177 -8.39 -15.25 16.83
CA PRO A 177 -9.73 -14.83 16.40
C PRO A 177 -9.75 -13.32 16.13
N VAL A 178 -10.55 -12.91 15.17
CA VAL A 178 -10.76 -11.48 14.90
C VAL A 178 -11.31 -10.81 16.16
N PRO A 179 -10.72 -9.69 16.63
CA PRO A 179 -11.20 -8.97 17.81
C PRO A 179 -12.68 -8.61 17.68
N GLU A 180 -13.44 -8.70 18.78
CA GLU A 180 -14.90 -8.51 18.80
C GLU A 180 -15.34 -7.17 18.20
N GLY A 181 -14.64 -6.08 18.52
CA GLY A 181 -14.91 -4.76 17.94
C GLY A 181 -14.71 -4.70 16.42
N LEU A 182 -13.75 -5.49 15.89
CA LEU A 182 -13.50 -5.57 14.45
C LEU A 182 -14.54 -6.48 13.75
N ARG A 183 -15.05 -7.52 14.43
CA ARG A 183 -16.13 -8.38 13.92
C ARG A 183 -17.40 -7.58 13.66
N ALA A 184 -17.81 -6.74 14.60
CA ALA A 184 -18.97 -5.86 14.45
C ALA A 184 -18.83 -4.90 13.25
N VAL A 185 -17.64 -4.36 13.03
CA VAL A 185 -17.33 -3.48 11.89
C VAL A 185 -17.35 -4.26 10.56
N LEU A 186 -16.92 -5.51 10.58
CA LEU A 186 -16.86 -6.37 9.40
C LEU A 186 -18.18 -7.08 9.09
N GLY A 187 -19.17 -7.02 10.00
CA GLY A 187 -20.44 -7.69 9.87
C GLY A 187 -20.32 -9.23 9.92
N LEU A 188 -19.40 -9.73 10.73
CA LEU A 188 -19.13 -11.15 10.92
C LEU A 188 -19.94 -11.71 12.09
N ASP A 189 -20.49 -12.91 11.95
CA ASP A 189 -21.12 -13.64 13.04
C ASP A 189 -20.09 -14.08 14.10
N HIS A 190 -20.54 -14.33 15.34
CA HIS A 190 -19.70 -14.56 16.52
C HIS A 190 -18.68 -15.71 16.39
N ASP A 191 -18.93 -16.66 15.49
CA ASP A 191 -18.11 -17.87 15.30
C ASP A 191 -17.24 -17.86 14.03
N GLU A 192 -17.33 -16.81 13.19
CA GLU A 192 -16.49 -16.71 11.99
C GLU A 192 -15.07 -16.27 12.32
N THR A 193 -14.13 -17.18 12.21
CA THR A 193 -12.70 -16.89 12.15
C THR A 193 -12.34 -16.51 10.72
N VAL A 194 -12.52 -15.25 10.34
CA VAL A 194 -11.97 -14.79 9.06
C VAL A 194 -10.47 -14.57 9.26
N PRO A 195 -9.61 -15.26 8.51
CA PRO A 195 -8.19 -14.96 8.56
C PRO A 195 -8.01 -13.49 8.13
N PRO A 196 -7.22 -12.70 8.86
CA PRO A 196 -6.86 -11.38 8.38
C PRO A 196 -6.21 -11.48 7.00
N GLY A 197 -6.43 -10.46 6.16
CA GLY A 197 -5.84 -10.38 4.85
C GLY A 197 -6.74 -10.82 3.68
N CYS A 198 -6.29 -10.51 2.48
CA CYS A 198 -7.03 -10.67 1.24
C CYS A 198 -6.74 -12.03 0.56
N PRO A 199 -7.76 -12.87 0.29
CA PRO A 199 -7.57 -14.13 -0.43
C PRO A 199 -7.09 -13.92 -1.87
N GLY A 200 -7.45 -12.79 -2.50
CA GLY A 200 -6.98 -12.42 -3.84
C GLY A 200 -5.48 -12.19 -3.90
N PHE A 201 -4.87 -11.69 -2.84
CA PHE A 201 -3.41 -11.51 -2.79
C PHE A 201 -2.66 -12.84 -2.72
N THR A 202 -3.23 -13.85 -2.08
CA THR A 202 -2.73 -15.21 -2.15
C THR A 202 -2.72 -15.74 -3.59
N GLN A 203 -3.77 -15.45 -4.38
CA GLN A 203 -3.82 -15.83 -5.79
C GLN A 203 -2.76 -15.09 -6.63
N LEU A 204 -2.54 -13.79 -6.36
CA LEU A 204 -1.50 -13.01 -7.03
C LEU A 204 -0.10 -13.55 -6.71
N LEU A 205 0.19 -13.86 -5.43
CA LEU A 205 1.46 -14.48 -5.02
C LEU A 205 1.70 -15.81 -5.71
N ASN A 206 0.69 -16.66 -5.78
CA ASN A 206 0.80 -17.98 -6.45
C ASN A 206 1.03 -17.85 -7.96
N LYS A 207 0.39 -16.84 -8.60
CA LYS A 207 0.53 -16.60 -10.04
C LYS A 207 1.90 -16.04 -10.40
N PHE A 208 2.29 -14.94 -9.75
CA PHE A 208 3.45 -14.17 -10.15
C PHE A 208 4.75 -14.66 -9.52
N LYS A 209 4.68 -15.25 -8.33
CA LYS A 209 5.86 -15.64 -7.53
C LYS A 209 6.92 -14.52 -7.51
N PRO A 210 6.53 -13.28 -7.14
CA PRO A 210 7.43 -12.15 -7.19
C PRO A 210 8.60 -12.37 -6.23
N THR A 211 9.74 -11.73 -6.49
CA THR A 211 10.88 -11.79 -5.55
C THR A 211 10.52 -11.19 -4.19
N TYR A 212 9.70 -10.12 -4.22
CA TYR A 212 9.27 -9.44 -3.00
C TYR A 212 7.76 -9.15 -3.01
N HIS A 213 7.15 -9.24 -1.82
CA HIS A 213 5.84 -8.67 -1.53
C HIS A 213 5.97 -7.72 -0.35
N PHE A 214 5.67 -6.44 -0.57
CA PHE A 214 5.65 -5.42 0.48
C PHE A 214 4.23 -4.98 0.80
N TYR A 215 3.92 -4.83 2.10
CA TYR A 215 2.65 -4.30 2.58
C TYR A 215 2.81 -3.57 3.93
N GLY A 216 1.81 -2.80 4.35
CA GLY A 216 1.76 -2.03 5.60
C GLY A 216 0.58 -2.44 6.48
N HIS A 217 -0.25 -1.46 6.89
CA HIS A 217 -1.53 -1.62 7.57
C HIS A 217 -1.47 -2.24 8.98
N MET A 218 -0.61 -3.22 9.20
CA MET A 218 -0.54 -3.97 10.47
C MET A 218 0.31 -3.28 11.53
N HIS A 219 0.98 -2.17 11.19
CA HIS A 219 1.84 -1.37 12.06
C HIS A 219 2.85 -2.21 12.85
N LEU A 220 3.50 -3.14 12.18
CA LEU A 220 4.58 -3.94 12.73
C LEU A 220 5.53 -4.41 11.62
N LYS A 221 6.78 -4.66 11.97
CA LYS A 221 7.73 -5.31 11.06
C LYS A 221 7.59 -6.81 11.19
N ASP A 222 7.35 -7.47 10.06
CA ASP A 222 7.37 -8.93 9.96
C ASP A 222 7.99 -9.34 8.62
N VAL A 223 8.81 -10.38 8.64
CA VAL A 223 9.47 -10.89 7.45
C VAL A 223 9.26 -12.39 7.38
N GLN A 224 8.65 -12.85 6.32
CA GLN A 224 8.38 -14.25 6.06
C GLN A 224 8.88 -14.62 4.66
N GLU A 225 9.06 -15.90 4.40
CA GLU A 225 9.35 -16.42 3.07
C GLU A 225 8.26 -17.42 2.67
N ARG A 226 7.77 -17.31 1.45
CA ARG A 226 6.80 -18.22 0.87
C ARG A 226 7.12 -18.52 -0.58
N GLU A 227 7.39 -19.78 -0.89
CA GLU A 227 7.62 -20.26 -2.26
C GLU A 227 8.64 -19.42 -3.05
N GLY A 228 9.70 -18.94 -2.36
CA GLY A 228 10.73 -18.08 -2.94
C GLY A 228 10.41 -16.58 -2.95
N THR A 229 9.22 -16.17 -2.54
CA THR A 229 8.87 -14.77 -2.35
C THR A 229 9.23 -14.33 -0.92
N LYS A 230 10.05 -13.28 -0.79
CA LYS A 230 10.26 -12.60 0.50
C LYS A 230 9.09 -11.65 0.76
N VAL A 231 8.29 -11.95 1.77
CA VAL A 231 7.10 -11.18 2.16
C VAL A 231 7.43 -10.31 3.35
N ILE A 232 7.25 -9.00 3.21
CA ILE A 232 7.69 -8.00 4.20
C ILE A 232 6.52 -7.10 4.57
N CYS A 233 6.08 -7.22 5.82
CA CYS A 233 5.22 -6.22 6.46
C CYS A 233 6.10 -5.08 6.96
N LEU A 234 5.79 -3.85 6.60
CA LEU A 234 6.48 -2.67 7.09
C LEU A 234 5.70 -2.06 8.25
N ASN A 235 6.42 -1.59 9.27
CA ASN A 235 5.82 -0.88 10.38
C ASN A 235 5.29 0.50 9.93
N ALA A 236 4.46 1.13 10.76
CA ALA A 236 4.11 2.53 10.56
C ALA A 236 5.30 3.44 10.94
N PHE A 237 5.51 4.46 10.13
CA PHE A 237 6.66 5.36 10.23
C PHE A 237 6.68 6.18 11.54
N ASP A 238 5.51 6.48 12.07
CA ASP A 238 5.34 7.20 13.35
C ASP A 238 5.61 6.32 14.57
N PHE A 239 5.53 4.99 14.45
CA PHE A 239 5.87 4.07 15.54
C PHE A 239 7.35 3.69 15.54
N ASN A 240 7.91 3.32 14.39
CA ASN A 240 9.32 2.96 14.29
C ASN A 240 9.87 3.18 12.87
N GLN A 241 10.58 4.27 12.67
CA GLN A 241 11.13 4.66 11.35
C GLN A 241 12.08 3.60 10.78
N ASN A 242 12.86 2.92 11.62
CA ASN A 242 13.82 1.89 11.17
C ASN A 242 13.12 0.63 10.65
N GLU A 243 11.94 0.31 11.17
CA GLU A 243 11.13 -0.83 10.77
C GLU A 243 10.14 -0.48 9.64
N ALA A 244 9.86 0.80 9.45
CA ALA A 244 8.98 1.30 8.41
C ALA A 244 9.64 1.39 7.04
N VAL A 245 10.96 1.21 6.94
CA VAL A 245 11.72 1.34 5.71
C VAL A 245 12.51 0.08 5.42
N GLU A 246 12.43 -0.39 4.18
CA GLU A 246 13.30 -1.44 3.64
C GLU A 246 13.93 -0.94 2.33
N ILE A 247 15.26 -1.00 2.20
CA ILE A 247 15.96 -0.56 1.00
C ILE A 247 16.52 -1.77 0.28
N VAL A 248 16.15 -1.95 -0.97
CA VAL A 248 16.49 -3.11 -1.78
C VAL A 248 17.23 -2.69 -3.04
N ALA A 249 18.33 -3.41 -3.35
CA ALA A 249 19.07 -3.29 -4.58
C ALA A 249 18.63 -4.39 -5.57
N PHE A 250 18.08 -3.98 -6.71
CA PHE A 250 17.71 -4.86 -7.81
C PHE A 250 18.83 -4.90 -8.84
N LYS A 251 19.19 -6.11 -9.31
CA LYS A 251 20.26 -6.34 -10.29
C LYS A 251 19.75 -6.21 -11.72
#